data_12a56b45a60d1c6ded18373e7bf55a3c
#
_entry.id   12a56b45a60d1c6ded18373e7bf55a3c
#
_cell.length_a   1.000
_cell.length_b   1.000
_cell.length_c   1.000
_cell.angle_alpha   90.00
_cell.angle_beta   90.00
_cell.angle_gamma   90.00
#
_symmetry.space_group_name_H-M   'P 1'
#
loop_
_entity.id
_entity.type
_entity.pdbx_description
1 polymer ?
#
loop_
_entity_poly.entity_id
_entity_poly.type
_entity_poly.pdbx_seq_one_letter_code
_entity_poly.pdbx_strand_id
1 'polypeptide(L)' 'MDIKISEHAKQRMDERGVSEEQVRNFFDSNEPIFSWNLSNFDNSVILVDTVFDGRKFRLVYNVLTDTLITLFPRR' A
#
# COMPACT_ATOMS: atom_id res chain seq x y z
N MET A 1 -5.44 -0.61 -11.02
CA MET A 1 -4.87 -1.76 -10.27
C MET A 1 -5.79 -2.14 -9.13
N ASP A 2 -6.29 -3.35 -9.14
CA ASP A 2 -7.31 -3.78 -8.18
C ASP A 2 -6.66 -4.60 -7.06
N ILE A 3 -6.19 -3.92 -6.03
CA ILE A 3 -5.49 -4.56 -4.92
C ILE A 3 -6.47 -5.09 -3.87
N LYS A 4 -5.99 -6.07 -3.11
CA LYS A 4 -6.66 -6.56 -1.92
C LYS A 4 -6.14 -5.79 -0.71
N ILE A 5 -7.01 -5.53 0.24
CA ILE A 5 -6.65 -4.85 1.49
C ILE A 5 -6.94 -5.83 2.63
N SER A 6 -5.91 -6.22 3.37
CA SER A 6 -6.07 -7.17 4.47
C SER A 6 -6.91 -6.58 5.60
N GLU A 7 -7.48 -7.45 6.44
CA GLU A 7 -8.24 -7.00 7.62
C GLU A 7 -7.38 -6.15 8.54
N HIS A 8 -6.13 -6.55 8.72
CA HIS A 8 -5.18 -5.79 9.53
C HIS A 8 -4.94 -4.40 8.95
N ALA A 9 -4.77 -4.31 7.60
CA ALA A 9 -4.60 -3.03 6.93
C ALA A 9 -5.85 -2.15 7.09
N LYS A 10 -7.04 -2.72 6.95
CA LYS A 10 -8.30 -1.98 7.12
C LYS A 10 -8.41 -1.40 8.53
N GLN A 11 -8.03 -2.19 9.53
CA GLN A 11 -8.03 -1.75 10.91
C GLN A 11 -7.07 -0.58 11.11
N ARG A 12 -5.86 -0.66 10.58
CA ARG A 12 -4.87 0.42 10.68
C ARG A 12 -5.32 1.68 9.94
N MET A 13 -5.91 1.51 8.76
CA MET A 13 -6.45 2.63 8.00
C MET A 13 -7.54 3.35 8.79
N ASP A 14 -8.45 2.61 9.41
CA ASP A 14 -9.51 3.16 10.23
C ASP A 14 -8.94 3.94 11.42
N GLU A 15 -7.98 3.36 12.12
CA GLU A 15 -7.32 4.01 13.27
C GLU A 15 -6.62 5.30 12.89
N ARG A 16 -6.12 5.40 11.65
CA ARG A 16 -5.33 6.55 11.17
C ARG A 16 -6.11 7.51 10.28
N GLY A 17 -7.38 7.22 10.03
CA GLY A 17 -8.21 8.10 9.20
C GLY A 17 -7.85 8.07 7.73
N VAL A 18 -7.35 6.94 7.23
CA VAL A 18 -7.02 6.74 5.81
C VAL A 18 -8.14 5.92 5.17
N SER A 19 -8.71 6.42 4.07
CA SER A 19 -9.79 5.73 3.38
C SER A 19 -9.27 4.72 2.36
N GLU A 20 -10.11 3.72 2.03
CA GLU A 20 -9.78 2.79 0.95
C GLU A 20 -9.61 3.51 -0.39
N GLU A 21 -10.41 4.55 -0.64
CA GLU A 21 -10.31 5.35 -1.85
C GLU A 21 -8.93 5.98 -2.00
N GLN A 22 -8.40 6.56 -0.93
CA GLN A 22 -7.05 7.14 -0.93
C GLN A 22 -6.00 6.11 -1.29
N VAL A 23 -6.07 4.93 -0.67
CA VAL A 23 -5.13 3.83 -0.93
C VAL A 23 -5.24 3.34 -2.37
N ARG A 24 -6.45 3.09 -2.85
CA ARG A 24 -6.67 2.58 -4.21
C ARG A 24 -6.22 3.58 -5.26
N ASN A 25 -6.49 4.86 -5.05
CA ASN A 25 -6.03 5.92 -5.96
C ASN A 25 -4.50 5.99 -6.01
N PHE A 26 -3.84 5.83 -4.87
CA PHE A 26 -2.39 5.80 -4.81
C PHE A 26 -1.82 4.63 -5.64
N PHE A 27 -2.38 3.43 -5.48
CA PHE A 27 -1.92 2.26 -6.22
C PHE A 27 -2.21 2.39 -7.72
N ASP A 28 -3.36 2.93 -8.09
CA ASP A 28 -3.70 3.17 -9.50
C ASP A 28 -2.73 4.15 -10.16
N SER A 29 -2.38 5.22 -9.46
CA SER A 29 -1.45 6.23 -9.97
C SER A 29 -0.02 5.71 -10.09
N ASN A 30 0.33 4.66 -9.37
CA ASN A 30 1.68 4.10 -9.32
C ASN A 30 1.77 2.69 -9.90
N GLU A 31 0.75 2.24 -10.63
CA GLU A 31 0.67 0.89 -11.18
C GLU A 31 1.92 0.46 -11.96
N PRO A 32 2.51 1.30 -12.84
CA PRO A 32 3.72 0.89 -13.56
C PRO A 32 4.88 0.50 -12.63
N ILE A 33 5.05 1.20 -11.51
CA ILE A 33 6.10 0.89 -10.53
C ILE A 33 5.82 -0.47 -9.88
N PHE A 34 4.58 -0.72 -9.48
CA PHE A 34 4.21 -1.98 -8.84
C PHE A 34 4.33 -3.15 -9.82
N SER A 35 3.92 -2.97 -11.06
CA SER A 35 4.05 -3.99 -12.10
C SER A 35 5.51 -4.33 -12.40
N TRP A 36 6.38 -3.32 -12.42
CA TRP A 36 7.81 -3.53 -12.62
C TRP A 36 8.40 -4.34 -11.47
N ASN A 37 8.00 -4.04 -10.24
CA ASN A 37 8.47 -4.74 -9.05
C ASN A 37 8.12 -6.22 -9.06
N LEU A 38 6.96 -6.61 -9.60
CA LEU A 38 6.56 -8.01 -9.74
C LEU A 38 7.61 -8.85 -10.50
N SER A 39 8.30 -8.24 -11.47
CA SER A 39 9.27 -8.93 -12.31
C SER A 39 10.66 -9.02 -11.68
N ASN A 40 10.96 -8.22 -10.66
CA ASN A 40 12.32 -8.00 -10.19
C ASN A 40 12.58 -8.39 -8.73
N PHE A 41 11.56 -8.78 -7.97
CA PHE A 41 11.74 -9.09 -6.55
C PHE A 41 11.81 -10.59 -6.31
N ASP A 42 12.89 -11.01 -5.64
CA ASP A 42 12.99 -12.36 -5.05
C ASP A 42 12.12 -12.45 -3.80
N ASN A 43 11.89 -11.32 -3.15
CA ASN A 43 11.03 -11.20 -1.98
C ASN A 43 9.69 -10.58 -2.40
N SER A 44 8.60 -11.19 -2.00
CA SER A 44 7.25 -10.76 -2.39
C SER A 44 6.79 -9.46 -1.71
N VAL A 45 7.45 -9.02 -0.66
CA VAL A 45 7.01 -7.86 0.13
C VAL A 45 7.88 -6.64 -0.16
N ILE A 46 7.23 -5.52 -0.43
CA ILE A 46 7.90 -4.22 -0.60
C ILE A 46 7.35 -3.19 0.38
N LEU A 47 8.19 -2.21 0.70
CA LEU A 47 7.81 -1.07 1.53
C LEU A 47 7.70 0.16 0.63
N VAL A 48 6.58 0.86 0.71
CA VAL A 48 6.31 2.02 -0.14
C VAL A 48 5.93 3.21 0.74
N ASP A 49 6.65 4.30 0.59
CA ASP A 49 6.38 5.52 1.36
C ASP A 49 5.47 6.44 0.57
N THR A 50 4.49 7.03 1.24
CA THR A 50 3.56 7.97 0.64
C THR A 50 3.06 8.99 1.65
N VAL A 51 2.26 9.95 1.17
CA VAL A 51 1.62 10.97 2.00
C VAL A 51 0.12 10.92 1.76
N PHE A 52 -0.66 10.83 2.83
CA PHE A 52 -2.11 10.98 2.81
C PHE A 52 -2.50 12.14 3.73
N ASP A 53 -3.20 13.14 3.18
CA ASP A 53 -3.65 14.31 3.93
C ASP A 53 -2.52 15.02 4.71
N GLY A 54 -1.35 15.16 4.06
CA GLY A 54 -0.18 15.80 4.66
C GLY A 54 0.58 14.97 5.67
N ARG A 55 0.16 13.73 5.90
CA ARG A 55 0.81 12.82 6.85
C ARG A 55 1.57 11.74 6.11
N LYS A 56 2.79 11.45 6.56
CA LYS A 56 3.66 10.43 5.95
C LYS A 56 3.29 9.04 6.46
N PHE A 57 3.16 8.11 5.52
CA PHE A 57 2.88 6.71 5.82
C PHE A 57 3.84 5.79 5.09
N ARG A 58 4.07 4.63 5.66
CA ARG A 58 4.74 3.51 4.98
C ARG A 58 3.73 2.40 4.78
N LEU A 59 3.62 1.94 3.54
CA LEU A 59 2.74 0.84 3.17
C LEU A 59 3.55 -0.43 3.01
N VAL A 60 3.05 -1.54 3.53
CA VAL A 60 3.66 -2.86 3.38
C VAL A 60 2.79 -3.64 2.40
N TYR A 61 3.32 -3.94 1.23
CA TYR A 61 2.56 -4.49 0.11
C TYR A 61 3.18 -5.78 -0.39
N ASN A 62 2.36 -6.82 -0.60
CA ASN A 62 2.80 -8.07 -1.20
C ASN A 62 2.52 -8.03 -2.70
N VAL A 63 3.58 -8.01 -3.52
CA VAL A 63 3.47 -7.86 -4.97
C VAL A 63 2.94 -9.12 -5.66
N LEU A 64 3.11 -10.29 -5.07
CA LEU A 64 2.66 -11.55 -5.67
C LEU A 64 1.16 -11.77 -5.47
N THR A 65 0.62 -11.33 -4.34
CA THR A 65 -0.81 -11.50 -4.03
C THR A 65 -1.61 -10.21 -4.23
N ASP A 66 -0.96 -9.13 -4.65
CA ASP A 66 -1.58 -7.80 -4.79
C ASP A 66 -2.32 -7.38 -3.53
N THR A 67 -1.67 -7.57 -2.36
CA THR A 67 -2.30 -7.35 -1.07
C THR A 67 -1.57 -6.28 -0.27
N LEU A 68 -2.29 -5.24 0.15
CA LEU A 68 -1.80 -4.32 1.17
C LEU A 68 -1.90 -5.04 2.52
N ILE A 69 -0.75 -5.34 3.12
CA ILE A 69 -0.67 -6.11 4.37
C ILE A 69 -0.95 -5.22 5.56
N THR A 70 -0.32 -4.06 5.60
CA THR A 70 -0.50 -3.08 6.67
C THR A 70 0.01 -1.73 6.23
N LEU A 71 -0.26 -0.70 7.04
CA LEU A 71 0.36 0.60 6.88
C LEU A 71 0.62 1.19 8.27
N PHE A 72 1.59 2.08 8.36
CA PHE A 72 1.89 2.76 9.60
C PHE A 72 2.46 4.15 9.33
N PRO A 73 2.26 5.10 10.27
CA PRO A 73 2.77 6.46 10.08
C PRO A 73 4.30 6.49 10.16
N ARG A 74 4.90 7.37 9.37
CA ARG A 74 6.33 7.66 9.43
C ARG A 74 6.56 9.02 10.08
N ARG A 75 7.69 9.16 10.71
CA ARG A 75 8.15 10.43 11.25
C ARG A 75 9.05 11.17 10.28
#